data_3f75b777335c50412cb01711ae3ce515
#
_entry.id   3f75b777335c50412cb01711ae3ce515
#
_cell.length_a   1.000
_cell.length_b   1.000
_cell.length_c   1.000
_cell.angle_alpha   90.00
_cell.angle_beta   90.00
_cell.angle_gamma   90.00
#
_symmetry.space_group_name_H-M   'P 1'
#
loop_
_entity.id
_entity.type
_entity.pdbx_description
1 polymer ?
#
loop_
_entity_poly.entity_id
_entity_poly.type
_entity_poly.pdbx_seq_one_letter_code
_entity_poly.pdbx_strand_id
1 'polypeptide(L)'
;MKKSVRISLAAAGVFLLLGMGLWFVPGVKFSAQLCVGIAAALVLWAVLLRWAEKSRGGKICKGIFLASVLAGFVGFCSLELLLVTQGTADNSDRPSDAVIVLGAGVNGTVPSLALATRIDVAADYLEAHPDVPAILSGGQGPGEDITEARAMYDALTKRGIEPGRLILEERSTSTAENFRYSGELLAESGMDMSESTIAVVTNDFHCFRAGMIARRAGLTVFELPAELPWKWLSVNYYVREAFALVKSVLFD
;
A
#
# COMPACT_ATOMS: atom_id res chain seq x y z
N MET A 1 -30.29 -8.39 30.61
CA MET A 1 -29.08 -8.39 29.78
C MET A 1 -27.96 -7.69 30.57
N LYS A 2 -26.81 -8.38 30.80
CA LYS A 2 -25.70 -7.81 31.60
C LYS A 2 -25.14 -6.56 30.94
N LYS A 3 -24.54 -5.66 31.76
CA LYS A 3 -23.97 -4.39 31.32
C LYS A 3 -22.93 -4.59 30.20
N SER A 4 -22.06 -5.60 30.32
CA SER A 4 -21.03 -5.92 29.31
C SER A 4 -21.61 -6.24 27.93
N VAL A 5 -22.69 -7.03 27.86
CA VAL A 5 -23.36 -7.36 26.60
C VAL A 5 -24.00 -6.11 25.96
N ARG A 6 -24.61 -5.24 26.78
CA ARG A 6 -25.17 -3.97 26.27
C ARG A 6 -24.09 -3.07 25.69
N ILE A 7 -22.95 -2.94 26.37
CA ILE A 7 -21.82 -2.14 25.92
C ILE A 7 -21.29 -2.68 24.58
N SER A 8 -21.08 -4.00 24.46
CA SER A 8 -20.59 -4.60 23.21
C SER A 8 -21.54 -4.34 22.03
N LEU A 9 -22.87 -4.48 22.25
CA LEU A 9 -23.85 -4.24 21.19
C LEU A 9 -23.97 -2.75 20.83
N ALA A 10 -23.88 -1.85 21.82
CA ALA A 10 -23.85 -0.41 21.57
C ALA A 10 -22.60 -0.01 20.76
N ALA A 11 -21.43 -0.53 21.15
CA ALA A 11 -20.19 -0.33 20.40
C ALA A 11 -20.28 -0.87 18.97
N ALA A 12 -20.89 -2.06 18.75
CA ALA A 12 -21.14 -2.60 17.43
C ALA A 12 -22.00 -1.65 16.57
N GLY A 13 -23.06 -1.08 17.16
CA GLY A 13 -23.89 -0.07 16.49
C GLY A 13 -23.11 1.17 16.08
N VAL A 14 -22.24 1.67 16.95
CA VAL A 14 -21.37 2.83 16.61
C VAL A 14 -20.45 2.50 15.44
N PHE A 15 -19.77 1.34 15.45
CA PHE A 15 -18.90 0.95 14.34
C PHE A 15 -19.67 0.75 13.02
N LEU A 16 -20.89 0.24 13.05
CA LEU A 16 -21.73 0.15 11.85
C LEU A 16 -22.08 1.54 11.29
N LEU A 17 -22.45 2.49 12.15
CA LEU A 17 -22.74 3.85 11.72
C LEU A 17 -21.50 4.56 11.15
N LEU A 18 -20.35 4.38 11.79
CA LEU A 18 -19.07 4.88 11.28
C LEU A 18 -18.73 4.26 9.92
N GLY A 19 -18.87 2.94 9.79
CA GLY A 19 -18.62 2.25 8.51
C GLY A 19 -19.53 2.75 7.39
N MET A 20 -20.82 2.96 7.67
CA MET A 20 -21.74 3.57 6.70
C MET A 20 -21.34 4.98 6.30
N GLY A 21 -20.92 5.82 7.24
CA GLY A 21 -20.44 7.18 6.94
C GLY A 21 -19.17 7.17 6.09
N LEU A 22 -18.19 6.35 6.47
CA LEU A 22 -16.92 6.23 5.75
C LEU A 22 -17.07 5.64 4.34
N TRP A 23 -18.14 4.88 4.07
CA TRP A 23 -18.39 4.28 2.76
C TRP A 23 -18.49 5.32 1.63
N PHE A 24 -18.98 6.52 1.95
CA PHE A 24 -19.15 7.62 1.00
C PHE A 24 -17.91 8.54 0.90
N VAL A 25 -16.87 8.29 1.69
CA VAL A 25 -15.63 9.08 1.64
C VAL A 25 -14.66 8.43 0.66
N PRO A 26 -14.22 9.16 -0.39
CA PRO A 26 -13.25 8.64 -1.35
C PRO A 26 -11.93 8.21 -0.66
N GLY A 27 -11.35 7.10 -1.11
CA GLY A 27 -10.05 6.62 -0.63
C GLY A 27 -10.08 5.81 0.68
N VAL A 28 -11.19 5.78 1.43
CA VAL A 28 -11.25 5.09 2.75
C VAL A 28 -12.24 3.93 2.82
N LYS A 29 -12.64 3.37 1.69
CA LYS A 29 -13.55 2.21 1.64
C LYS A 29 -13.06 1.02 2.47
N PHE A 30 -11.74 0.82 2.55
CA PHE A 30 -11.17 -0.24 3.38
C PHE A 30 -11.47 -0.02 4.88
N SER A 31 -11.30 1.21 5.39
CA SER A 31 -11.68 1.54 6.77
C SER A 31 -13.17 1.33 7.05
N ALA A 32 -14.05 1.60 6.06
CA ALA A 32 -15.46 1.31 6.18
C ALA A 32 -15.73 -0.20 6.35
N GLN A 33 -15.08 -1.05 5.53
CA GLN A 33 -15.17 -2.51 5.64
C GLN A 33 -14.61 -3.03 6.98
N LEU A 34 -13.50 -2.46 7.44
CA LEU A 34 -12.91 -2.79 8.74
C LEU A 34 -13.87 -2.48 9.90
N CYS A 35 -14.55 -1.33 9.86
CA CYS A 35 -15.59 -0.99 10.84
C CYS A 35 -16.70 -2.03 10.89
N VAL A 36 -17.17 -2.52 9.74
CA VAL A 36 -18.18 -3.60 9.68
C VAL A 36 -17.63 -4.91 10.28
N GLY A 37 -16.38 -5.27 9.99
CA GLY A 37 -15.72 -6.44 10.59
C GLY A 37 -15.60 -6.33 12.12
N ILE A 38 -15.22 -5.17 12.63
CA ILE A 38 -15.16 -4.91 14.08
C ILE A 38 -16.56 -5.01 14.70
N ALA A 39 -17.57 -4.46 14.06
CA ALA A 39 -18.96 -4.57 14.54
C ALA A 39 -19.42 -6.05 14.63
N ALA A 40 -19.13 -6.86 13.61
CA ALA A 40 -19.43 -8.28 13.60
C ALA A 40 -18.69 -9.04 14.74
N ALA A 41 -17.41 -8.73 14.97
CA ALA A 41 -16.63 -9.29 16.07
C ALA A 41 -17.20 -8.92 17.45
N LEU A 42 -17.69 -7.69 17.63
CA LEU A 42 -18.33 -7.23 18.85
C LEU A 42 -19.68 -7.91 19.11
N VAL A 43 -20.46 -8.18 18.05
CA VAL A 43 -21.69 -8.96 18.15
C VAL A 43 -21.37 -10.41 18.55
N LEU A 44 -20.39 -11.05 17.90
CA LEU A 44 -19.93 -12.39 18.26
C LEU A 44 -19.45 -12.43 19.72
N TRP A 45 -18.68 -11.45 20.15
CA TRP A 45 -18.25 -11.32 21.54
C TRP A 45 -19.45 -11.24 22.50
N ALA A 46 -20.47 -10.47 22.18
CA ALA A 46 -21.68 -10.36 23.00
C ALA A 46 -22.43 -11.73 23.12
N VAL A 47 -22.44 -12.53 22.03
CA VAL A 47 -22.98 -13.89 22.02
C VAL A 47 -22.14 -14.81 22.91
N LEU A 48 -20.81 -14.78 22.76
CA LEU A 48 -19.87 -15.59 23.55
C LEU A 48 -19.94 -15.26 25.05
N LEU A 49 -20.11 -13.99 25.40
CA LEU A 49 -20.32 -13.57 26.79
C LEU A 49 -21.56 -14.24 27.40
N ARG A 50 -22.68 -14.28 26.66
CA ARG A 50 -23.92 -14.94 27.14
C ARG A 50 -23.79 -16.44 27.23
N TRP A 51 -23.11 -17.05 26.23
CA TRP A 51 -22.93 -18.52 26.22
C TRP A 51 -21.99 -18.98 27.32
N ALA A 52 -20.94 -18.23 27.61
CA ALA A 52 -19.98 -18.49 28.68
C ALA A 52 -20.60 -18.47 30.09
N GLU A 53 -21.73 -17.78 30.26
CA GLU A 53 -22.49 -17.81 31.53
C GLU A 53 -23.25 -19.12 31.74
N LYS A 54 -23.60 -19.80 30.64
CA LYS A 54 -24.48 -20.95 30.67
C LYS A 54 -23.75 -22.28 30.54
N SER A 55 -22.54 -22.31 30.02
CA SER A 55 -21.83 -23.55 29.72
C SER A 55 -20.31 -23.44 29.85
N ARG A 56 -19.65 -24.57 30.15
CA ARG A 56 -18.19 -24.71 30.14
C ARG A 56 -17.63 -24.52 28.72
N GLY A 57 -18.32 -25.04 27.70
CA GLY A 57 -17.94 -24.82 26.29
C GLY A 57 -17.90 -23.34 25.91
N GLY A 58 -18.90 -22.54 26.32
CA GLY A 58 -18.93 -21.13 26.10
C GLY A 58 -17.76 -20.37 26.76
N LYS A 59 -17.30 -20.79 27.93
CA LYS A 59 -16.10 -20.21 28.58
C LYS A 59 -14.84 -20.50 27.78
N ILE A 60 -14.69 -21.71 27.24
CA ILE A 60 -13.55 -22.11 26.40
C ILE A 60 -13.55 -21.30 25.10
N CYS A 61 -14.69 -21.27 24.39
CA CYS A 61 -14.80 -20.49 23.12
C CYS A 61 -14.53 -19.00 23.31
N LYS A 62 -15.04 -18.42 24.42
CA LYS A 62 -14.71 -17.02 24.77
C LYS A 62 -13.20 -16.83 24.97
N GLY A 63 -12.53 -17.76 25.66
CA GLY A 63 -11.08 -17.72 25.89
C GLY A 63 -10.30 -17.82 24.59
N ILE A 64 -10.66 -18.76 23.72
CA ILE A 64 -10.04 -18.91 22.38
C ILE A 64 -10.23 -17.65 21.56
N PHE A 65 -11.44 -17.11 21.48
CA PHE A 65 -11.72 -15.88 20.73
C PHE A 65 -10.85 -14.71 21.23
N LEU A 66 -10.77 -14.53 22.56
CA LEU A 66 -9.94 -13.46 23.13
C LEU A 66 -8.45 -13.64 22.82
N ALA A 67 -7.95 -14.87 22.93
CA ALA A 67 -6.56 -15.19 22.61
C ALA A 67 -6.27 -14.94 21.10
N SER A 68 -7.19 -15.32 20.20
CA SER A 68 -7.06 -15.08 18.76
C SER A 68 -7.05 -13.58 18.42
N VAL A 69 -7.93 -12.78 19.04
CA VAL A 69 -7.96 -11.33 18.86
C VAL A 69 -6.67 -10.70 19.35
N LEU A 70 -6.17 -11.13 20.52
CA LEU A 70 -4.91 -10.60 21.07
C LEU A 70 -3.71 -10.96 20.17
N ALA A 71 -3.61 -12.21 19.72
CA ALA A 71 -2.56 -12.66 18.81
C ALA A 71 -2.61 -11.89 17.48
N GLY A 72 -3.82 -11.72 16.91
CA GLY A 72 -4.03 -10.94 15.70
C GLY A 72 -3.63 -9.46 15.87
N PHE A 73 -3.95 -8.88 17.02
CA PHE A 73 -3.56 -7.49 17.34
C PHE A 73 -2.04 -7.33 17.47
N VAL A 74 -1.37 -8.24 18.18
CA VAL A 74 0.09 -8.23 18.29
C VAL A 74 0.74 -8.39 16.91
N GLY A 75 0.26 -9.35 16.10
CA GLY A 75 0.74 -9.54 14.73
C GLY A 75 0.54 -8.29 13.86
N PHE A 76 -0.65 -7.67 13.95
CA PHE A 76 -0.94 -6.42 13.25
C PHE A 76 0.00 -5.28 13.66
N CYS A 77 0.20 -5.06 14.97
CA CYS A 77 1.13 -4.03 15.46
C CYS A 77 2.58 -4.29 15.00
N SER A 78 3.01 -5.55 14.95
CA SER A 78 4.34 -5.92 14.46
C SER A 78 4.49 -5.61 12.96
N LEU A 79 3.47 -5.88 12.15
CA LEU A 79 3.45 -5.53 10.73
C LEU A 79 3.46 -4.01 10.53
N GLU A 80 2.63 -3.27 11.26
CA GLU A 80 2.62 -1.80 11.17
C GLU A 80 3.97 -1.18 11.54
N LEU A 81 4.62 -1.68 12.59
CA LEU A 81 5.96 -1.22 12.97
C LEU A 81 6.96 -1.45 11.83
N LEU A 82 6.91 -2.61 11.17
CA LEU A 82 7.76 -2.95 10.05
C LEU A 82 7.50 -2.02 8.85
N LEU A 83 6.23 -1.79 8.49
CA LEU A 83 5.84 -0.91 7.39
C LEU A 83 6.30 0.53 7.63
N VAL A 84 6.07 1.06 8.84
CA VAL A 84 6.47 2.42 9.18
C VAL A 84 7.99 2.60 9.16
N THR A 85 8.75 1.64 9.72
CA THR A 85 10.22 1.74 9.76
C THR A 85 10.84 1.74 8.36
N GLN A 86 10.26 1.02 7.41
CA GLN A 86 10.74 1.02 6.02
C GLN A 86 10.25 2.23 5.23
N GLY A 87 9.03 2.70 5.50
CA GLY A 87 8.45 3.88 4.85
C GLY A 87 9.07 5.22 5.28
N THR A 88 9.86 5.25 6.36
CA THR A 88 10.54 6.46 6.84
C THR A 88 12.04 6.49 6.53
N ALA A 89 12.57 5.52 5.77
CA ALA A 89 13.97 5.50 5.38
C ALA A 89 14.24 6.63 4.38
N ASP A 90 15.19 7.50 4.70
CA ASP A 90 15.65 8.53 3.76
C ASP A 90 16.81 7.96 2.93
N ASN A 91 16.58 7.83 1.64
CA ASN A 91 17.53 7.36 0.65
C ASN A 91 17.70 8.36 -0.51
N SER A 92 17.28 9.61 -0.34
CA SER A 92 17.26 10.63 -1.40
C SER A 92 18.63 10.90 -2.03
N ASP A 93 19.70 10.84 -1.23
CA ASP A 93 21.08 11.06 -1.67
C ASP A 93 21.78 9.79 -2.19
N ARG A 94 21.11 8.62 -2.11
CA ARG A 94 21.72 7.35 -2.49
C ARG A 94 21.74 7.22 -4.03
N PRO A 95 22.92 6.94 -4.66
CA PRO A 95 22.99 6.78 -6.10
C PRO A 95 22.29 5.49 -6.56
N SER A 96 21.73 5.51 -7.76
CA SER A 96 21.17 4.36 -8.46
C SER A 96 21.53 4.36 -9.93
N ASP A 97 21.49 3.18 -10.57
CA ASP A 97 21.73 3.04 -12.01
C ASP A 97 20.46 3.32 -12.82
N ALA A 98 19.29 3.13 -12.20
CA ALA A 98 17.99 3.48 -12.78
C ALA A 98 16.96 3.76 -11.68
N VAL A 99 15.85 4.40 -12.06
CA VAL A 99 14.67 4.60 -11.22
C VAL A 99 13.49 3.80 -11.79
N ILE A 100 12.72 3.15 -10.94
CA ILE A 100 11.38 2.64 -11.28
C ILE A 100 10.36 3.44 -10.49
N VAL A 101 9.47 4.17 -11.19
CA VAL A 101 8.36 4.89 -10.58
C VAL A 101 7.10 4.04 -10.74
N LEU A 102 6.55 3.59 -9.62
CA LEU A 102 5.34 2.73 -9.63
C LEU A 102 4.07 3.57 -9.79
N GLY A 103 3.14 3.10 -10.59
CA GLY A 103 1.80 3.66 -10.73
C GLY A 103 0.95 3.54 -9.46
N ALA A 104 -0.03 4.43 -9.31
CA ALA A 104 -0.93 4.50 -8.14
C ALA A 104 -2.34 5.01 -8.48
N GLY A 105 -2.71 4.98 -9.74
CA GLY A 105 -4.03 5.36 -10.24
C GLY A 105 -4.10 6.77 -10.84
N VAL A 106 -5.00 6.91 -11.81
CA VAL A 106 -5.32 8.15 -12.52
C VAL A 106 -6.83 8.39 -12.43
N ASN A 107 -7.26 9.62 -12.29
CA ASN A 107 -8.67 10.01 -12.36
C ASN A 107 -8.93 10.65 -13.72
N GLY A 108 -9.45 9.89 -14.68
CA GLY A 108 -9.50 10.31 -16.07
C GLY A 108 -8.09 10.46 -16.63
N THR A 109 -7.60 11.70 -16.76
CA THR A 109 -6.22 12.01 -17.19
C THR A 109 -5.36 12.63 -16.07
N VAL A 110 -5.92 12.83 -14.86
CA VAL A 110 -5.25 13.52 -13.75
C VAL A 110 -4.69 12.50 -12.78
N PRO A 111 -3.38 12.54 -12.45
CA PRO A 111 -2.80 11.66 -11.43
C PRO A 111 -3.59 11.70 -10.12
N SER A 112 -3.81 10.54 -9.51
CA SER A 112 -4.34 10.48 -8.15
C SER A 112 -3.39 11.18 -7.17
N LEU A 113 -3.88 11.50 -5.96
CA LEU A 113 -3.03 12.11 -4.94
C LEU A 113 -1.76 11.26 -4.65
N ALA A 114 -1.93 9.93 -4.60
CA ALA A 114 -0.82 9.01 -4.37
C ALA A 114 0.18 9.02 -5.54
N LEU A 115 -0.31 9.04 -6.78
CA LEU A 115 0.56 9.12 -7.96
C LEU A 115 1.26 10.48 -8.04
N ALA A 116 0.58 11.58 -7.72
CA ALA A 116 1.16 12.92 -7.71
C ALA A 116 2.35 13.02 -6.74
N THR A 117 2.23 12.48 -5.53
CA THR A 117 3.36 12.49 -4.57
C THR A 117 4.55 11.64 -5.05
N ARG A 118 4.30 10.54 -5.76
CA ARG A 118 5.39 9.75 -6.40
C ARG A 118 6.07 10.53 -7.51
N ILE A 119 5.30 11.23 -8.34
CA ILE A 119 5.84 12.10 -9.39
C ILE A 119 6.72 13.20 -8.78
N ASP A 120 6.31 13.79 -7.65
CA ASP A 120 7.09 14.82 -6.96
C ASP A 120 8.45 14.24 -6.51
N VAL A 121 8.47 13.13 -5.80
CA VAL A 121 9.72 12.48 -5.35
C VAL A 121 10.58 12.01 -6.53
N ALA A 122 9.97 11.50 -7.60
CA ALA A 122 10.70 11.08 -8.79
C ALA A 122 11.36 12.28 -9.49
N ALA A 123 10.67 13.41 -9.59
CA ALA A 123 11.23 14.63 -10.17
C ALA A 123 12.43 15.13 -9.38
N ASP A 124 12.28 15.27 -8.05
CA ASP A 124 13.34 15.74 -7.16
C ASP A 124 14.59 14.85 -7.27
N TYR A 125 14.39 13.51 -7.27
CA TYR A 125 15.49 12.56 -7.41
C TYR A 125 16.16 12.64 -8.79
N LEU A 126 15.38 12.70 -9.87
CA LEU A 126 15.90 12.77 -11.24
C LEU A 126 16.58 14.10 -11.57
N GLU A 127 16.18 15.20 -10.91
CA GLU A 127 16.86 16.50 -10.99
C GLU A 127 18.22 16.44 -10.30
N ALA A 128 18.32 15.80 -9.14
CA ALA A 128 19.57 15.59 -8.42
C ALA A 128 20.52 14.58 -9.12
N HIS A 129 19.98 13.69 -9.97
CA HIS A 129 20.73 12.64 -10.66
C HIS A 129 20.47 12.70 -12.18
N PRO A 130 21.07 13.66 -12.92
CA PRO A 130 20.72 13.97 -14.32
C PRO A 130 21.02 12.85 -15.32
N ASP A 131 21.92 11.93 -15.02
CA ASP A 131 22.30 10.83 -15.91
C ASP A 131 21.50 9.56 -15.71
N VAL A 132 20.65 9.49 -14.67
CA VAL A 132 19.89 8.29 -14.32
C VAL A 132 18.60 8.19 -15.13
N PRO A 133 18.35 7.08 -15.87
CA PRO A 133 17.10 6.84 -16.58
C PRO A 133 15.99 6.40 -15.62
N ALA A 134 14.73 6.61 -16.02
CA ALA A 134 13.57 6.21 -15.24
C ALA A 134 12.58 5.37 -16.06
N ILE A 135 12.18 4.22 -15.52
CA ILE A 135 11.01 3.47 -16.00
C ILE A 135 9.78 4.00 -15.28
N LEU A 136 8.80 4.44 -16.03
CA LEU A 136 7.50 4.86 -15.53
C LEU A 136 6.55 3.66 -15.73
N SER A 137 6.26 2.94 -14.66
CA SER A 137 5.57 1.65 -14.75
C SER A 137 4.16 1.71 -14.18
N GLY A 138 3.18 1.45 -15.04
CA GLY A 138 1.77 1.38 -14.70
C GLY A 138 0.87 1.40 -15.92
N GLY A 139 0.04 0.38 -16.07
CA GLY A 139 -0.95 0.27 -17.14
C GLY A 139 -2.16 1.16 -16.94
N GLN A 140 -3.25 0.84 -17.61
CA GLN A 140 -4.52 1.58 -17.52
C GLN A 140 -5.52 0.80 -16.68
N GLY A 141 -5.92 1.39 -15.56
CA GLY A 141 -6.93 0.82 -14.67
C GLY A 141 -8.38 1.16 -15.07
N PRO A 142 -9.36 0.53 -14.43
CA PRO A 142 -10.77 0.84 -14.66
C PRO A 142 -11.11 2.30 -14.31
N GLY A 143 -11.67 3.03 -15.28
CA GLY A 143 -12.06 4.45 -15.10
C GLY A 143 -10.93 5.45 -15.36
N GLU A 144 -9.82 4.99 -15.91
CA GLU A 144 -8.72 5.82 -16.36
C GLU A 144 -8.80 6.02 -17.89
N ASP A 145 -8.53 7.23 -18.35
CA ASP A 145 -8.55 7.58 -19.78
C ASP A 145 -7.16 7.40 -20.44
N ILE A 146 -6.10 7.38 -19.62
CA ILE A 146 -4.71 7.16 -20.02
C ILE A 146 -4.04 6.17 -19.07
N THR A 147 -2.90 5.60 -19.46
CA THR A 147 -2.09 4.76 -18.57
C THR A 147 -1.45 5.58 -17.45
N GLU A 148 -1.19 4.95 -16.32
CA GLU A 148 -0.47 5.58 -15.20
C GLU A 148 0.94 6.02 -15.64
N ALA A 149 1.62 5.19 -16.46
CA ALA A 149 2.92 5.52 -17.05
C ALA A 149 2.85 6.80 -17.89
N ARG A 150 1.82 6.95 -18.72
CA ARG A 150 1.61 8.14 -19.54
C ARG A 150 1.37 9.39 -18.69
N ALA A 151 0.57 9.28 -17.65
CA ALA A 151 0.33 10.38 -16.72
C ALA A 151 1.61 10.85 -16.02
N MET A 152 2.48 9.90 -15.62
CA MET A 152 3.80 10.21 -15.04
C MET A 152 4.71 10.90 -16.05
N TYR A 153 4.76 10.38 -17.28
CA TYR A 153 5.57 10.96 -18.36
C TYR A 153 5.20 12.41 -18.64
N ASP A 154 3.92 12.68 -18.83
CA ASP A 154 3.44 14.03 -19.13
C ASP A 154 3.73 15.00 -17.97
N ALA A 155 3.63 14.55 -16.73
CA ALA A 155 3.91 15.35 -15.55
C ALA A 155 5.42 15.64 -15.38
N LEU A 156 6.28 14.61 -15.51
CA LEU A 156 7.74 14.76 -15.37
C LEU A 156 8.34 15.60 -16.49
N THR A 157 7.88 15.41 -17.74
CA THR A 157 8.30 16.24 -18.87
C THR A 157 7.92 17.72 -18.66
N LYS A 158 6.72 17.98 -18.11
CA LYS A 158 6.30 19.34 -17.76
C LYS A 158 7.18 19.99 -16.68
N ARG A 159 7.81 19.19 -15.81
CA ARG A 159 8.77 19.65 -14.80
C ARG A 159 10.19 19.85 -15.36
N GLY A 160 10.42 19.53 -16.62
CA GLY A 160 11.71 19.70 -17.28
C GLY A 160 12.62 18.48 -17.30
N ILE A 161 12.13 17.32 -16.83
CA ILE A 161 12.89 16.07 -16.99
C ILE A 161 12.96 15.71 -18.47
N GLU A 162 14.16 15.42 -18.96
CA GLU A 162 14.41 15.14 -20.37
C GLU A 162 13.64 13.89 -20.84
N PRO A 163 12.81 14.00 -21.90
CA PRO A 163 12.00 12.88 -22.40
C PRO A 163 12.80 11.61 -22.75
N GLY A 164 14.03 11.78 -23.22
CA GLY A 164 14.92 10.66 -23.55
C GLY A 164 15.36 9.80 -22.38
N ARG A 165 15.19 10.28 -21.15
CA ARG A 165 15.47 9.54 -19.92
C ARG A 165 14.26 8.74 -19.41
N LEU A 166 13.06 9.00 -19.95
CA LEU A 166 11.79 8.45 -19.46
C LEU A 166 11.32 7.32 -20.36
N ILE A 167 11.27 6.12 -19.84
CA ILE A 167 10.83 4.91 -20.53
C ILE A 167 9.46 4.51 -19.97
N LEU A 168 8.46 4.35 -20.85
CA LEU A 168 7.11 3.98 -20.43
C LEU A 168 6.94 2.46 -20.40
N GLU A 169 6.45 1.95 -19.29
CA GLU A 169 5.94 0.59 -19.15
C GLU A 169 4.42 0.70 -18.89
N GLU A 170 3.62 0.36 -19.88
CA GLU A 170 2.17 0.62 -19.92
C GLU A 170 1.30 -0.67 -19.85
N ARG A 171 1.92 -1.84 -19.65
CA ARG A 171 1.23 -3.13 -19.71
C ARG A 171 0.85 -3.71 -18.36
N SER A 172 1.53 -3.30 -17.31
CA SER A 172 1.39 -3.89 -15.98
C SER A 172 0.02 -3.61 -15.36
N THR A 173 -0.52 -4.60 -14.66
CA THR A 173 -1.77 -4.55 -13.92
C THR A 173 -1.60 -4.92 -12.44
N SER A 174 -0.38 -5.23 -12.05
CA SER A 174 0.00 -5.60 -10.68
C SER A 174 1.43 -5.16 -10.35
N THR A 175 1.74 -5.04 -9.05
CA THR A 175 3.10 -4.68 -8.61
C THR A 175 4.16 -5.68 -9.07
N ALA A 176 3.83 -6.96 -9.15
CA ALA A 176 4.75 -7.98 -9.65
C ALA A 176 5.03 -7.80 -11.15
N GLU A 177 4.02 -7.46 -11.93
CA GLU A 177 4.17 -7.15 -13.36
C GLU A 177 4.94 -5.84 -13.57
N ASN A 178 4.72 -4.82 -12.73
CA ASN A 178 5.51 -3.59 -12.78
C ASN A 178 7.01 -3.91 -12.72
N PHE A 179 7.46 -4.68 -11.74
CA PHE A 179 8.88 -5.01 -11.61
C PHE A 179 9.38 -5.94 -12.70
N ARG A 180 8.59 -6.93 -13.10
CA ARG A 180 8.98 -7.85 -14.17
C ARG A 180 9.19 -7.10 -15.49
N TYR A 181 8.20 -6.33 -15.93
CA TYR A 181 8.28 -5.62 -17.20
C TYR A 181 9.30 -4.47 -17.17
N SER A 182 9.45 -3.78 -16.03
CA SER A 182 10.50 -2.79 -15.86
C SER A 182 11.89 -3.42 -15.94
N GLY A 183 12.10 -4.58 -15.31
CA GLY A 183 13.35 -5.32 -15.40
C GLY A 183 13.67 -5.79 -16.81
N GLU A 184 12.66 -6.25 -17.57
CA GLU A 184 12.79 -6.61 -19.00
C GLU A 184 13.27 -5.39 -19.81
N LEU A 185 12.62 -4.21 -19.66
CA LEU A 185 12.99 -2.99 -20.38
C LEU A 185 14.40 -2.48 -20.02
N LEU A 186 14.80 -2.56 -18.75
CA LEU A 186 16.14 -2.19 -18.33
C LEU A 186 17.20 -3.12 -18.92
N ALA A 187 16.95 -4.43 -18.92
CA ALA A 187 17.85 -5.41 -19.55
C ALA A 187 17.94 -5.21 -21.07
N GLU A 188 16.83 -4.91 -21.75
CA GLU A 188 16.79 -4.58 -23.18
C GLU A 188 17.59 -3.31 -23.51
N SER A 189 17.66 -2.36 -22.58
CA SER A 189 18.49 -1.16 -22.72
C SER A 189 20.00 -1.40 -22.52
N GLY A 190 20.40 -2.64 -22.21
CA GLY A 190 21.78 -3.05 -22.00
C GLY A 190 22.28 -2.93 -20.56
N MET A 191 21.39 -2.72 -19.59
CA MET A 191 21.75 -2.66 -18.17
C MET A 191 22.04 -4.07 -17.63
N ASP A 192 23.14 -4.23 -16.92
CA ASP A 192 23.45 -5.48 -16.21
C ASP A 192 22.67 -5.53 -14.90
N MET A 193 21.55 -6.26 -14.89
CA MET A 193 20.67 -6.37 -13.74
C MET A 193 21.31 -7.06 -12.52
N SER A 194 22.42 -7.79 -12.71
CA SER A 194 23.13 -8.47 -11.61
C SER A 194 24.00 -7.52 -10.78
N GLU A 195 24.44 -6.42 -11.37
CA GLU A 195 25.32 -5.42 -10.75
C GLU A 195 24.58 -4.11 -10.45
N SER A 196 23.45 -3.85 -11.12
CA SER A 196 22.72 -2.59 -11.02
C SER A 196 21.89 -2.49 -9.75
N THR A 197 21.90 -1.29 -9.16
CA THR A 197 21.06 -0.90 -8.04
C THR A 197 19.97 0.06 -8.52
N ILE A 198 18.71 -0.25 -8.22
CA ILE A 198 17.54 0.47 -8.72
C ILE A 198 16.84 1.19 -7.58
N ALA A 199 16.60 2.49 -7.76
CA ALA A 199 15.74 3.25 -6.87
C ALA A 199 14.27 3.01 -7.23
N VAL A 200 13.43 2.69 -6.24
CA VAL A 200 12.00 2.45 -6.43
C VAL A 200 11.21 3.56 -5.77
N VAL A 201 10.56 4.39 -6.57
CA VAL A 201 9.66 5.45 -6.08
C VAL A 201 8.27 4.86 -5.85
N THR A 202 7.83 4.88 -4.60
CA THR A 202 6.48 4.47 -4.21
C THR A 202 6.05 5.18 -2.93
N ASN A 203 4.76 5.05 -2.52
CA ASN A 203 4.34 5.68 -1.28
C ASN A 203 4.95 4.98 -0.06
N ASP A 204 5.17 5.76 1.00
CA ASP A 204 5.76 5.36 2.28
C ASP A 204 5.17 4.05 2.83
N PHE A 205 3.85 3.94 2.90
CA PHE A 205 3.15 2.73 3.35
C PHE A 205 3.41 1.49 2.47
N HIS A 206 3.80 1.67 1.20
CA HIS A 206 3.98 0.59 0.22
C HIS A 206 5.45 0.13 0.08
N CYS A 207 6.42 0.87 0.61
CA CYS A 207 7.86 0.63 0.42
C CYS A 207 8.27 -0.80 0.75
N PHE A 208 7.88 -1.34 1.91
CA PHE A 208 8.26 -2.69 2.31
C PHE A 208 7.78 -3.75 1.32
N ARG A 209 6.49 -3.72 0.92
CA ARG A 209 5.94 -4.72 0.01
C ARG A 209 6.48 -4.56 -1.41
N ALA A 210 6.65 -3.34 -1.89
CA ALA A 210 7.27 -3.07 -3.18
C ALA A 210 8.70 -3.64 -3.24
N GLY A 211 9.54 -3.34 -2.25
CA GLY A 211 10.90 -3.88 -2.17
C GLY A 211 10.95 -5.40 -2.05
N MET A 212 10.02 -6.01 -1.28
CA MET A 212 9.90 -7.47 -1.20
C MET A 212 9.61 -8.09 -2.57
N ILE A 213 8.65 -7.52 -3.32
CA ILE A 213 8.26 -8.03 -4.65
C ILE A 213 9.39 -7.79 -5.66
N ALA A 214 10.04 -6.62 -5.63
CA ALA A 214 11.17 -6.31 -6.49
C ALA A 214 12.33 -7.31 -6.31
N ARG A 215 12.69 -7.62 -5.06
CA ARG A 215 13.75 -8.61 -4.76
C ARG A 215 13.35 -10.03 -5.18
N ARG A 216 12.06 -10.40 -5.09
CA ARG A 216 11.56 -11.67 -5.67
C ARG A 216 11.65 -11.70 -7.20
N ALA A 217 11.54 -10.54 -7.86
CA ALA A 217 11.75 -10.40 -9.30
C ALA A 217 13.26 -10.36 -9.68
N GLY A 218 14.17 -10.53 -8.73
CA GLY A 218 15.62 -10.56 -8.97
C GLY A 218 16.29 -9.19 -9.02
N LEU A 219 15.60 -8.12 -8.62
CA LEU A 219 16.15 -6.77 -8.65
C LEU A 219 16.84 -6.40 -7.32
N THR A 220 18.00 -5.75 -7.40
CA THR A 220 18.63 -5.10 -6.24
C THR A 220 18.07 -3.69 -6.11
N VAL A 221 17.31 -3.43 -5.05
CA VAL A 221 16.55 -2.17 -4.90
C VAL A 221 16.73 -1.50 -3.55
N PHE A 222 16.54 -0.19 -3.55
CA PHE A 222 16.18 0.61 -2.38
C PHE A 222 14.97 1.49 -2.70
N GLU A 223 14.21 1.83 -1.70
CA GLU A 223 12.95 2.54 -1.83
C GLU A 223 13.14 4.05 -1.60
N LEU A 224 12.45 4.88 -2.40
CA LEU A 224 12.28 6.31 -2.24
C LEU A 224 10.83 6.58 -1.83
N PRO A 225 10.55 6.81 -0.54
CA PRO A 225 9.21 6.94 -0.03
C PRO A 225 8.57 8.29 -0.42
N ALA A 226 7.36 8.23 -0.99
CA ALA A 226 6.53 9.39 -1.26
C ALA A 226 5.42 9.50 -0.19
N GLU A 227 5.50 10.50 0.68
CA GLU A 227 4.52 10.69 1.74
C GLU A 227 3.23 11.35 1.22
N LEU A 228 2.09 10.91 1.74
CA LEU A 228 0.83 11.61 1.51
C LEU A 228 0.72 12.86 2.40
N PRO A 229 0.20 13.98 1.88
CA PRO A 229 0.08 15.23 2.66
C PRO A 229 -0.96 15.12 3.79
N TRP A 230 -1.91 14.18 3.69
CA TRP A 230 -2.99 14.01 4.65
C TRP A 230 -2.75 12.80 5.54
N LYS A 231 -2.27 13.02 6.76
CA LYS A 231 -1.91 11.96 7.72
C LYS A 231 -3.06 10.98 8.03
N TRP A 232 -4.34 11.44 8.07
CA TRP A 232 -5.49 10.56 8.26
C TRP A 232 -5.68 9.57 7.10
N LEU A 233 -5.34 9.99 5.88
CA LEU A 233 -5.38 9.13 4.70
C LEU A 233 -4.21 8.13 4.71
N SER A 234 -3.01 8.57 5.11
CA SER A 234 -1.85 7.70 5.32
C SER A 234 -2.18 6.56 6.28
N VAL A 235 -2.80 6.86 7.44
CA VAL A 235 -3.22 5.83 8.41
C VAL A 235 -4.13 4.78 7.76
N ASN A 236 -5.12 5.21 6.96
CA ASN A 236 -5.99 4.26 6.24
C ASN A 236 -5.20 3.35 5.29
N TYR A 237 -4.20 3.90 4.59
CA TYR A 237 -3.37 3.13 3.67
C TYR A 237 -2.41 2.19 4.40
N TYR A 238 -1.77 2.60 5.50
CA TYR A 238 -0.94 1.73 6.33
C TYR A 238 -1.74 0.53 6.84
N VAL A 239 -2.91 0.78 7.45
CA VAL A 239 -3.80 -0.30 7.92
C VAL A 239 -4.16 -1.27 6.78
N ARG A 240 -4.51 -0.76 5.59
CA ARG A 240 -4.80 -1.59 4.40
C ARG A 240 -3.57 -2.39 3.97
N GLU A 241 -2.40 -1.76 4.01
CA GLU A 241 -1.16 -2.36 3.53
C GLU A 241 -0.70 -3.54 4.39
N ALA A 242 -0.92 -3.51 5.71
CA ALA A 242 -0.67 -4.67 6.57
C ALA A 242 -1.43 -5.92 6.10
N PHE A 243 -2.71 -5.77 5.70
CA PHE A 243 -3.49 -6.88 5.14
C PHE A 243 -3.03 -7.26 3.73
N ALA A 244 -2.66 -6.29 2.89
CA ALA A 244 -2.15 -6.53 1.55
C ALA A 244 -0.81 -7.29 1.60
N LEU A 245 0.06 -6.96 2.57
CA LEU A 245 1.33 -7.65 2.79
C LEU A 245 1.10 -9.13 3.15
N VAL A 246 0.18 -9.42 4.08
CA VAL A 246 -0.17 -10.81 4.41
C VAL A 246 -0.64 -11.57 3.18
N LYS A 247 -1.50 -10.95 2.35
CA LYS A 247 -1.93 -11.55 1.08
C LYS A 247 -0.75 -11.84 0.16
N SER A 248 0.15 -10.86 -0.05
CA SER A 248 1.29 -11.03 -0.96
C SER A 248 2.31 -12.07 -0.45
N VAL A 249 2.45 -12.23 0.87
CA VAL A 249 3.33 -13.27 1.43
C VAL A 249 2.77 -14.67 1.22
N LEU A 250 1.45 -14.83 1.27
CA LEU A 250 0.79 -16.14 1.24
C LEU A 250 0.39 -16.60 -0.18
N PHE A 251 0.18 -15.67 -1.13
CA PHE A 251 -0.48 -15.96 -2.41
C PHE A 251 0.24 -15.41 -3.65
N ASP A 252 1.19 -14.47 -3.49
CA ASP A 252 2.03 -13.91 -4.55
C ASP A 252 3.48 -14.44 -4.41
#